data_cfb0da548f04d034eb00ec420619c566
#
_entry.id   cfb0da548f04d034eb00ec420619c566
#
_cell.length_a   1.000
_cell.length_b   1.000
_cell.length_c   1.000
_cell.angle_alpha   90.00
_cell.angle_beta   90.00
_cell.angle_gamma   90.00
#
_symmetry.space_group_name_H-M   'P 1'
#
loop_
_entity.id
_entity.type
_entity.pdbx_description
1 polymer ?
#
loop_
_entity_poly.entity_id
_entity_poly.type
_entity_poly.pdbx_seq_one_letter_code
_entity_poly.pdbx_strand_id
1 'polypeptide(L)'
;MFVVLSGVACIATSLHAQRKDTVRYLGNTLVNVDYHHGQLTPAVGVHNIQVFRANREHPELAEGFGFTYNHQPMLAYWNNKFYLEYLSDPVGEHIPPGQTLLCNSLDGYTWTKPVVVFPQYKIPDGTTKEGYQGVAKNLMAVMHQRMGFYVSKKKRLMVLGFYGICLDKKDDPNDGNGIGRVIREVYADGSFGPIYFIRYNHLWNEKNTSYPFYKTSKDKGFVEACEEILSSPLTTMQWVEEADRKDPIIPLHLDYKAFCYYHLNDGRVVGFWKNGLTTISNDNGKTWPDAASRAPGVVNGSAKMWGQRTSDGRFATVYNPSEFRWPLAISKSDDGLNYYNLWLLHGEISPMRYGGNEKSYGPQYIRGIMEGDGTPPGKNMWVSYSVNKEDIWIAKVAVPVKSEVNGAVDEDFSKMKAGEELNEWNIYSPLWAPVRIEKKNDDRMLMLKDEDRYEYAKAERVIEASKTGTIEFSIMTAQNNCGMMDIECQDAKGDVAIRMTLDSTGRLQVKAGAKYKNVMGYDANQLYNVKLVYNTSTRLYTIEVNGKQVLRALTFAPVDKIERVVFRTGSRRYFPTPDTPAEQTYDLPNAGTPETKVAIFYIKTFKAS
;
A
#
# COMPACT_ATOMS: atom_id res chain seq x y z
N MET A 1 50.42 -51.58 48.88
CA MET A 1 50.53 -50.32 48.17
C MET A 1 49.30 -50.23 47.27
N PHE A 2 48.23 -49.60 47.79
CA PHE A 2 46.97 -49.44 47.08
C PHE A 2 46.93 -48.05 46.45
N VAL A 3 46.76 -48.03 45.15
CA VAL A 3 46.56 -46.77 44.40
C VAL A 3 45.05 -46.59 44.22
N VAL A 4 44.51 -45.48 44.82
CA VAL A 4 43.11 -45.05 44.62
C VAL A 4 43.08 -44.07 43.44
N LEU A 5 42.46 -44.44 42.33
CA LEU A 5 42.14 -43.56 41.23
C LEU A 5 40.81 -42.84 41.54
N SER A 6 40.88 -41.56 41.81
CA SER A 6 39.72 -40.66 41.91
C SER A 6 39.30 -40.19 40.50
N GLY A 7 38.19 -40.74 40.01
CA GLY A 7 37.58 -40.26 38.79
C GLY A 7 36.83 -38.96 39.04
N VAL A 8 37.28 -37.84 38.44
CA VAL A 8 36.53 -36.58 38.40
C VAL A 8 35.55 -36.66 37.24
N ALA A 9 34.27 -36.82 37.56
CA ALA A 9 33.19 -36.68 36.57
C ALA A 9 32.94 -35.18 36.27
N CYS A 10 33.41 -34.69 35.13
CA CYS A 10 33.00 -33.40 34.58
C CYS A 10 31.55 -33.48 34.11
N ILE A 11 30.62 -32.95 34.91
CA ILE A 11 29.25 -32.67 34.47
C ILE A 11 29.32 -31.44 33.56
N ALA A 12 29.33 -31.68 32.26
CA ALA A 12 29.11 -30.62 31.27
C ALA A 12 27.64 -30.20 31.34
N THR A 13 27.33 -29.18 32.14
CA THR A 13 26.05 -28.46 32.04
C THR A 13 26.06 -27.69 30.72
N SER A 14 25.40 -28.25 29.72
CA SER A 14 25.07 -27.53 28.52
C SER A 14 24.10 -26.40 28.90
N LEU A 15 24.64 -25.20 29.14
CA LEU A 15 23.87 -23.96 29.13
C LEU A 15 23.33 -23.78 27.70
N HIS A 16 22.16 -24.37 27.41
CA HIS A 16 21.32 -23.88 26.34
C HIS A 16 20.87 -22.50 26.80
N ALA A 17 21.58 -21.47 26.39
CA ALA A 17 21.05 -20.12 26.42
C ALA A 17 19.73 -20.19 25.66
N GLN A 18 18.61 -20.11 26.38
CA GLN A 18 17.27 -20.07 25.78
C GLN A 18 17.29 -18.91 24.83
N ARG A 19 17.28 -19.18 23.51
CA ARG A 19 17.40 -18.15 22.48
C ARG A 19 16.16 -17.30 22.63
N LYS A 20 16.34 -16.05 23.06
CA LYS A 20 15.25 -15.11 23.29
C LYS A 20 14.42 -14.99 22.01
N ASP A 21 13.12 -15.22 22.12
CA ASP A 21 12.21 -15.05 20.99
C ASP A 21 12.26 -13.61 20.50
N THR A 22 12.42 -13.43 19.20
CA THR A 22 12.39 -12.13 18.53
C THR A 22 11.94 -12.30 17.09
N VAL A 23 11.31 -11.28 16.54
CA VAL A 23 11.02 -11.23 15.11
C VAL A 23 12.33 -11.13 14.33
N ARG A 24 12.45 -11.88 13.23
CA ARG A 24 13.62 -11.86 12.36
C ARG A 24 13.27 -12.24 10.93
N TYR A 25 14.03 -11.71 9.98
CA TYR A 25 14.00 -12.17 8.60
C TYR A 25 15.15 -13.16 8.38
N LEU A 26 14.82 -14.35 7.93
CA LEU A 26 15.76 -15.46 7.71
C LEU A 26 15.99 -15.75 6.22
N GLY A 27 15.32 -15.02 5.33
CA GLY A 27 15.53 -15.12 3.89
C GLY A 27 16.87 -14.50 3.47
N ASN A 28 17.27 -14.77 2.24
CA ASN A 28 18.48 -14.24 1.62
C ASN A 28 18.19 -13.25 0.48
N THR A 29 16.92 -12.89 0.26
CA THR A 29 16.52 -11.91 -0.76
C THR A 29 16.87 -10.51 -0.29
N LEU A 30 17.62 -9.78 -1.10
CA LEU A 30 17.96 -8.37 -0.91
C LEU A 30 17.33 -7.55 -2.03
N VAL A 31 16.93 -6.33 -1.70
CA VAL A 31 16.44 -5.37 -2.68
C VAL A 31 17.63 -4.65 -3.32
N ASN A 32 17.57 -4.47 -4.62
CA ASN A 32 18.48 -3.60 -5.35
C ASN A 32 17.67 -2.43 -5.93
N VAL A 33 17.75 -1.27 -5.28
CA VAL A 33 16.97 -0.08 -5.63
C VAL A 33 17.33 0.54 -6.99
N ASP A 34 18.48 0.21 -7.56
CA ASP A 34 18.90 0.69 -8.87
C ASP A 34 18.23 -0.06 -10.03
N TYR A 35 17.49 -1.12 -9.72
CA TYR A 35 16.86 -1.96 -10.73
C TYR A 35 15.35 -1.99 -10.60
N HIS A 36 14.71 -2.37 -11.69
CA HIS A 36 13.27 -2.47 -11.80
C HIS A 36 12.67 -3.32 -10.68
N HIS A 37 11.64 -2.77 -10.03
CA HIS A 37 10.94 -3.40 -8.92
C HIS A 37 11.85 -3.87 -7.77
N GLY A 38 13.06 -3.26 -7.65
CA GLY A 38 14.05 -3.68 -6.66
C GLY A 38 14.58 -5.10 -6.88
N GLN A 39 14.43 -5.68 -8.07
CA GLN A 39 14.71 -7.09 -8.42
C GLN A 39 13.93 -8.11 -7.57
N LEU A 40 12.80 -7.72 -7.01
CA LEU A 40 11.92 -8.63 -6.27
C LEU A 40 11.02 -9.42 -7.21
N THR A 41 10.88 -10.71 -6.93
CA THR A 41 9.83 -11.54 -7.52
C THR A 41 8.46 -11.07 -7.00
N PRO A 42 7.43 -10.89 -7.82
CA PRO A 42 6.12 -10.45 -7.35
C PRO A 42 5.42 -11.53 -6.52
N ALA A 43 4.68 -11.10 -5.52
CA ALA A 43 3.62 -11.94 -4.97
C ALA A 43 2.50 -12.11 -6.02
N VAL A 44 1.87 -13.27 -6.06
CA VAL A 44 0.81 -13.59 -7.04
C VAL A 44 -0.55 -13.11 -6.54
N GLY A 45 -1.32 -12.48 -7.42
CA GLY A 45 -2.69 -12.03 -7.13
C GLY A 45 -2.75 -10.76 -6.30
N VAL A 46 -1.76 -9.88 -6.47
CA VAL A 46 -1.73 -8.56 -5.83
C VAL A 46 -2.42 -7.54 -6.72
N HIS A 47 -3.48 -6.90 -6.19
CA HIS A 47 -4.18 -5.82 -6.88
C HIS A 47 -3.91 -4.49 -6.18
N ASN A 48 -3.15 -3.61 -6.82
CA ASN A 48 -2.90 -2.24 -6.38
C ASN A 48 -3.95 -1.32 -7.02
N ILE A 49 -4.78 -0.70 -6.21
CA ILE A 49 -5.95 0.08 -6.63
C ILE A 49 -5.83 1.48 -6.04
N GLN A 50 -5.87 2.50 -6.88
CA GLN A 50 -5.91 3.88 -6.43
C GLN A 50 -7.32 4.21 -5.93
N VAL A 51 -7.39 4.61 -4.65
CA VAL A 51 -8.64 5.01 -4.00
C VAL A 51 -8.92 6.50 -4.19
N PHE A 52 -7.86 7.29 -4.09
CA PHE A 52 -7.93 8.75 -4.19
C PHE A 52 -6.73 9.27 -4.98
N ARG A 53 -7.02 10.19 -5.90
CA ARG A 53 -6.06 10.91 -6.71
C ARG A 53 -6.18 12.41 -6.40
N ALA A 54 -5.13 12.98 -5.82
CA ALA A 54 -5.09 14.42 -5.53
C ALA A 54 -5.21 15.27 -6.79
N ASN A 55 -5.93 16.37 -6.71
CA ASN A 55 -6.10 17.27 -7.83
C ASN A 55 -6.24 18.73 -7.36
N ARG A 56 -5.19 19.52 -7.58
CA ARG A 56 -5.16 20.94 -7.24
C ARG A 56 -5.81 21.82 -8.32
N GLU A 57 -5.64 21.42 -9.59
CA GLU A 57 -6.15 22.17 -10.74
C GLU A 57 -7.68 22.05 -10.86
N HIS A 58 -8.20 20.86 -10.57
CA HIS A 58 -9.61 20.50 -10.66
C HIS A 58 -10.09 19.80 -9.39
N PRO A 59 -10.24 20.55 -8.27
CA PRO A 59 -10.63 19.98 -6.98
C PRO A 59 -11.94 19.19 -7.03
N GLU A 60 -12.87 19.56 -7.92
CA GLU A 60 -14.16 18.88 -8.12
C GLU A 60 -14.01 17.43 -8.61
N LEU A 61 -12.87 17.07 -9.21
CA LEU A 61 -12.54 15.69 -9.60
C LEU A 61 -11.96 14.85 -8.44
N ALA A 62 -11.65 15.50 -7.33
CA ALA A 62 -11.10 14.89 -6.13
C ALA A 62 -12.01 15.13 -4.90
N GLU A 63 -11.53 15.80 -3.87
CA GLU A 63 -12.25 16.03 -2.61
C GLU A 63 -12.97 17.39 -2.54
N GLY A 64 -12.74 18.26 -3.50
CA GLY A 64 -13.36 19.58 -3.58
C GLY A 64 -12.54 20.73 -2.97
N PHE A 65 -11.38 20.45 -2.36
CA PHE A 65 -10.52 21.46 -1.72
C PHE A 65 -9.21 21.71 -2.47
N GLY A 66 -8.76 20.77 -3.29
CA GLY A 66 -7.49 20.83 -4.00
C GLY A 66 -6.27 20.58 -3.13
N PHE A 67 -6.43 19.83 -2.05
CA PHE A 67 -5.36 19.47 -1.14
C PHE A 67 -4.51 18.34 -1.73
N THR A 68 -3.19 18.53 -1.72
CA THR A 68 -2.27 17.63 -2.43
C THR A 68 -1.28 16.89 -1.51
N TYR A 69 -1.37 17.09 -0.21
CA TYR A 69 -0.71 16.24 0.76
C TYR A 69 -1.73 15.32 1.42
N ASN A 70 -1.74 14.05 1.00
CA ASN A 70 -2.68 13.04 1.51
C ASN A 70 -1.88 11.84 2.01
N HIS A 71 -2.06 11.49 3.28
CA HIS A 71 -1.14 10.56 3.91
C HIS A 71 -1.77 9.74 5.02
N GLN A 72 -1.06 8.67 5.43
CA GLN A 72 -1.37 7.85 6.58
C GLN A 72 -2.76 7.23 6.57
N PRO A 73 -3.14 6.53 5.48
CA PRO A 73 -4.44 5.89 5.44
C PRO A 73 -4.57 4.81 6.50
N MET A 74 -5.77 4.68 7.04
CA MET A 74 -6.19 3.62 7.96
C MET A 74 -7.38 2.89 7.36
N LEU A 75 -7.48 1.58 7.60
CA LEU A 75 -8.47 0.72 6.98
C LEU A 75 -9.23 -0.06 8.04
N ALA A 76 -10.56 -0.15 7.89
CA ALA A 76 -11.44 -1.01 8.68
C ALA A 76 -12.48 -1.69 7.77
N TYR A 77 -13.07 -2.79 8.27
CA TYR A 77 -14.20 -3.43 7.61
C TYR A 77 -15.36 -3.56 8.60
N TRP A 78 -16.45 -2.88 8.32
CA TRP A 78 -17.60 -2.84 9.21
C TRP A 78 -18.91 -2.79 8.43
N ASN A 79 -19.92 -3.49 8.91
CA ASN A 79 -21.25 -3.52 8.30
C ASN A 79 -21.20 -3.81 6.78
N ASN A 80 -20.41 -4.83 6.39
CA ASN A 80 -20.19 -5.27 5.01
C ASN A 80 -19.62 -4.21 4.08
N LYS A 81 -18.86 -3.24 4.60
CA LYS A 81 -18.17 -2.21 3.83
C LYS A 81 -16.74 -2.02 4.34
N PHE A 82 -15.85 -1.70 3.43
CA PHE A 82 -14.55 -1.12 3.75
C PHE A 82 -14.73 0.37 4.08
N TYR A 83 -14.00 0.83 5.08
CA TYR A 83 -13.84 2.23 5.44
C TYR A 83 -12.37 2.57 5.44
N LEU A 84 -12.02 3.68 4.78
CA LEU A 84 -10.67 4.18 4.67
C LEU A 84 -10.67 5.66 5.02
N GLU A 85 -9.88 6.04 6.02
CA GLU A 85 -9.64 7.44 6.37
C GLU A 85 -8.19 7.82 6.14
N TYR A 86 -7.94 9.10 5.91
CA TYR A 86 -6.59 9.62 5.73
C TYR A 86 -6.51 11.11 6.05
N LEU A 87 -5.30 11.55 6.44
CA LEU A 87 -4.94 12.96 6.60
C LEU A 87 -4.90 13.66 5.25
N SER A 88 -5.40 14.89 5.20
CA SER A 88 -5.36 15.76 4.02
C SER A 88 -4.97 17.18 4.41
N ASP A 89 -3.84 17.67 3.88
CA ASP A 89 -3.32 19.02 4.05
C ASP A 89 -3.14 19.70 2.68
N PRO A 90 -3.11 21.06 2.61
CA PRO A 90 -3.11 21.79 1.34
C PRO A 90 -1.97 21.42 0.39
N VAL A 91 -0.73 21.43 0.87
CA VAL A 91 0.47 21.32 0.02
C VAL A 91 1.57 20.44 0.57
N GLY A 92 1.63 20.21 1.88
CA GLY A 92 2.70 19.46 2.50
C GLY A 92 2.42 19.20 3.97
N GLU A 93 3.24 18.34 4.56
CA GLU A 93 3.19 18.04 5.98
C GLU A 93 3.39 19.33 6.79
N HIS A 94 2.71 19.49 7.89
CA HIS A 94 2.80 20.65 8.78
C HIS A 94 2.20 21.97 8.23
N ILE A 95 1.54 21.94 7.08
CA ILE A 95 0.94 23.14 6.49
C ILE A 95 -0.58 23.16 6.75
N PRO A 96 -1.06 24.05 7.64
CA PRO A 96 -2.48 24.16 7.91
C PRO A 96 -3.26 24.81 6.74
N PRO A 97 -4.58 24.59 6.65
CA PRO A 97 -5.43 23.81 7.55
C PRO A 97 -5.39 22.31 7.25
N GLY A 98 -5.29 21.47 8.28
CA GLY A 98 -5.44 20.02 8.12
C GLY A 98 -6.87 19.55 8.33
N GLN A 99 -7.24 18.44 7.69
CA GLN A 99 -8.52 17.74 7.86
C GLN A 99 -8.35 16.24 7.68
N THR A 100 -9.34 15.46 8.14
CA THR A 100 -9.40 14.03 7.88
C THR A 100 -10.52 13.73 6.93
N LEU A 101 -10.22 12.95 5.90
CA LEU A 101 -11.18 12.50 4.89
C LEU A 101 -11.49 11.01 5.08
N LEU A 102 -12.68 10.59 4.66
CA LEU A 102 -13.15 9.21 4.74
C LEU A 102 -13.82 8.80 3.43
N CYS A 103 -13.43 7.62 2.92
CA CYS A 103 -14.08 6.92 1.80
C CYS A 103 -14.63 5.58 2.28
N ASN A 104 -15.57 5.01 1.55
CA ASN A 104 -16.03 3.64 1.77
C ASN A 104 -16.20 2.88 0.45
N SER A 105 -16.20 1.55 0.54
CA SER A 105 -16.36 0.64 -0.60
C SER A 105 -17.07 -0.64 -0.18
N LEU A 106 -17.88 -1.21 -1.07
CA LEU A 106 -18.51 -2.51 -0.89
C LEU A 106 -17.60 -3.68 -1.27
N ASP A 107 -16.71 -3.45 -2.24
CA ASP A 107 -15.92 -4.48 -2.92
C ASP A 107 -14.39 -4.28 -2.77
N GLY A 108 -13.95 -3.13 -2.24
CA GLY A 108 -12.55 -2.75 -2.19
C GLY A 108 -11.98 -2.22 -3.51
N TYR A 109 -12.76 -2.23 -4.60
CA TYR A 109 -12.33 -1.78 -5.92
C TYR A 109 -12.96 -0.44 -6.33
N THR A 110 -14.23 -0.25 -5.98
CA THR A 110 -14.99 0.97 -6.26
C THR A 110 -15.20 1.74 -4.98
N TRP A 111 -14.65 2.94 -4.91
CA TRP A 111 -14.67 3.78 -3.72
C TRP A 111 -15.55 5.02 -3.91
N THR A 112 -16.21 5.43 -2.85
CA THR A 112 -16.96 6.69 -2.84
C THR A 112 -16.01 7.88 -2.94
N LYS A 113 -16.49 9.03 -3.41
CA LYS A 113 -15.76 10.28 -3.19
C LYS A 113 -15.52 10.49 -1.70
N PRO A 114 -14.38 11.07 -1.31
CA PRO A 114 -14.09 11.33 0.09
C PRO A 114 -15.02 12.39 0.67
N VAL A 115 -15.37 12.20 1.94
CA VAL A 115 -16.12 13.17 2.74
C VAL A 115 -15.31 13.57 3.96
N VAL A 116 -15.51 14.79 4.44
CA VAL A 116 -14.80 15.29 5.62
C VAL A 116 -15.36 14.61 6.88
N VAL A 117 -14.55 13.83 7.56
CA VAL A 117 -14.91 13.20 8.84
C VAL A 117 -14.49 14.06 10.03
N PHE A 118 -13.32 14.70 9.97
CA PHE A 118 -12.93 15.74 10.92
C PHE A 118 -12.57 17.01 10.15
N PRO A 119 -13.34 18.09 10.34
CA PRO A 119 -13.12 19.35 9.64
C PRO A 119 -11.92 20.12 10.20
N GLN A 120 -11.53 21.12 9.47
CA GLN A 120 -10.55 22.10 9.91
C GLN A 120 -10.96 22.70 11.26
N TYR A 121 -9.99 22.87 12.16
CA TYR A 121 -10.22 23.34 13.52
C TYR A 121 -9.44 24.63 13.78
N LYS A 122 -10.14 25.67 14.21
CA LYS A 122 -9.49 26.95 14.52
C LYS A 122 -8.82 26.89 15.90
N ILE A 123 -7.53 27.17 15.93
CA ILE A 123 -6.77 27.34 17.17
C ILE A 123 -7.13 28.69 17.78
N PRO A 124 -7.39 28.78 19.11
CA PRO A 124 -7.65 30.05 19.76
C PRO A 124 -6.49 31.04 19.57
N ASP A 125 -6.81 32.28 19.19
CA ASP A 125 -5.81 33.33 19.04
C ASP A 125 -5.09 33.57 20.38
N GLY A 126 -3.78 33.79 20.32
CA GLY A 126 -2.94 33.92 21.49
C GLY A 126 -2.33 32.61 22.02
N THR A 127 -2.69 31.45 21.42
CA THR A 127 -2.07 30.17 21.76
C THR A 127 -0.56 30.22 21.48
N THR A 128 0.22 29.79 22.45
CA THR A 128 1.68 29.60 22.36
C THR A 128 2.03 28.13 22.43
N LYS A 129 3.24 27.78 22.05
CA LYS A 129 3.73 26.40 22.05
C LYS A 129 5.13 26.36 22.67
N GLU A 130 5.38 25.41 23.57
CA GLU A 130 6.67 25.24 24.23
C GLU A 130 7.76 24.96 23.17
N GLY A 131 8.87 25.70 23.25
CA GLY A 131 10.01 25.60 22.34
C GLY A 131 9.88 26.44 21.05
N TYR A 132 8.78 27.14 20.84
CA TYR A 132 8.56 28.01 19.67
C TYR A 132 8.22 29.45 20.11
N GLN A 133 8.71 30.44 19.34
CA GLN A 133 8.46 31.85 19.64
C GLN A 133 7.18 32.41 19.04
N GLY A 134 6.53 31.66 18.14
CA GLY A 134 5.30 32.08 17.48
C GLY A 134 4.09 32.12 18.43
N VAL A 135 3.11 32.92 18.06
CA VAL A 135 1.81 33.02 18.72
C VAL A 135 0.73 32.84 17.67
N ALA A 136 -0.22 31.93 17.91
CA ALA A 136 -1.31 31.68 16.98
C ALA A 136 -2.16 32.94 16.77
N LYS A 137 -2.36 33.30 15.50
CA LYS A 137 -3.26 34.36 15.07
C LYS A 137 -3.97 33.91 13.80
N ASN A 138 -5.27 33.73 13.90
CA ASN A 138 -6.10 33.18 12.82
C ASN A 138 -5.57 31.86 12.25
N LEU A 139 -4.97 31.05 13.11
CA LEU A 139 -4.31 29.79 12.75
C LEU A 139 -5.30 28.63 12.83
N MET A 140 -5.20 27.71 11.87
CA MET A 140 -5.92 26.45 11.88
C MET A 140 -5.01 25.31 12.36
N ALA A 141 -5.60 24.31 12.97
CA ALA A 141 -4.87 23.09 13.37
C ALA A 141 -4.39 22.31 12.15
N VAL A 142 -3.32 21.59 12.34
CA VAL A 142 -2.88 20.54 11.44
C VAL A 142 -3.47 19.23 11.95
N MET A 143 -4.20 18.51 11.10
CA MET A 143 -4.60 17.15 11.39
C MET A 143 -3.40 16.26 11.09
N HIS A 144 -2.77 15.72 12.12
CA HIS A 144 -1.54 14.94 11.96
C HIS A 144 -1.75 13.51 12.44
N GLN A 145 -0.96 12.62 11.95
CA GLN A 145 -0.77 11.19 12.16
C GLN A 145 -1.60 10.53 13.29
N ARG A 146 -1.79 9.21 13.25
CA ARG A 146 -2.49 8.41 14.26
C ARG A 146 -3.99 8.62 14.34
N MET A 147 -4.57 8.77 13.20
CA MET A 147 -5.98 8.49 13.02
C MET A 147 -6.19 6.98 13.05
N GLY A 148 -7.40 6.51 13.14
CA GLY A 148 -7.70 5.10 13.12
C GLY A 148 -9.16 4.82 13.35
N PHE A 149 -9.49 3.56 13.26
CA PHE A 149 -10.81 3.05 13.55
C PHE A 149 -10.80 2.21 14.82
N TYR A 150 -11.97 2.02 15.38
CA TYR A 150 -12.23 1.07 16.44
C TYR A 150 -13.66 0.54 16.32
N VAL A 151 -13.84 -0.76 16.17
CA VAL A 151 -15.14 -1.41 16.22
C VAL A 151 -15.40 -1.86 17.66
N SER A 152 -16.32 -1.17 18.35
CA SER A 152 -16.62 -1.45 19.75
C SER A 152 -17.25 -2.85 19.94
N LYS A 153 -17.27 -3.35 21.18
CA LYS A 153 -17.96 -4.60 21.54
C LYS A 153 -19.44 -4.60 21.15
N LYS A 154 -20.07 -3.44 21.15
CA LYS A 154 -21.46 -3.23 20.70
C LYS A 154 -21.57 -2.99 19.19
N LYS A 155 -20.52 -3.26 18.42
CA LYS A 155 -20.47 -3.14 16.96
C LYS A 155 -20.69 -1.72 16.43
N ARG A 156 -20.32 -0.70 17.18
CA ARG A 156 -20.27 0.70 16.72
C ARG A 156 -18.92 0.95 16.05
N LEU A 157 -18.92 1.64 14.93
CA LEU A 157 -17.69 2.07 14.26
C LEU A 157 -17.30 3.45 14.77
N MET A 158 -16.20 3.51 15.50
CA MET A 158 -15.59 4.74 15.98
C MET A 158 -14.46 5.14 15.06
N VAL A 159 -14.34 6.42 14.76
CA VAL A 159 -13.24 7.02 14.00
C VAL A 159 -12.53 8.07 14.85
N LEU A 160 -11.21 8.09 14.81
CA LEU A 160 -10.36 8.92 15.64
C LEU A 160 -9.51 9.86 14.80
N GLY A 161 -9.22 11.04 15.36
CA GLY A 161 -8.32 12.02 14.78
C GLY A 161 -7.51 12.73 15.84
N PHE A 162 -6.60 13.59 15.41
CA PHE A 162 -5.75 14.39 16.29
C PHE A 162 -5.61 15.80 15.75
N TYR A 163 -5.82 16.80 16.58
CA TYR A 163 -5.58 18.20 16.22
C TYR A 163 -4.22 18.66 16.76
N GLY A 164 -3.26 18.80 15.84
CA GLY A 164 -1.91 19.30 16.11
C GLY A 164 -1.78 20.80 15.93
N ILE A 165 -0.69 21.36 16.39
CA ILE A 165 -0.36 22.78 16.29
C ILE A 165 0.98 22.93 15.56
N CYS A 166 0.98 23.70 14.47
CA CYS A 166 2.18 24.19 13.81
C CYS A 166 2.12 25.70 13.74
N LEU A 167 2.98 26.39 14.50
CA LEU A 167 3.05 27.86 14.49
C LEU A 167 3.75 28.38 13.25
N ASP A 168 4.62 27.58 12.63
CA ASP A 168 5.26 27.82 11.35
C ASP A 168 5.60 26.49 10.64
N LYS A 169 6.12 26.57 9.41
CA LYS A 169 6.45 25.40 8.57
C LYS A 169 7.59 24.50 9.10
N LYS A 170 8.34 24.96 10.12
CA LYS A 170 9.44 24.19 10.74
C LYS A 170 9.00 23.55 12.05
N ASP A 171 7.84 23.93 12.54
CA ASP A 171 7.26 23.39 13.76
C ASP A 171 6.81 21.93 13.53
N ASP A 172 7.04 21.05 14.51
CA ASP A 172 6.67 19.63 14.47
C ASP A 172 5.40 19.38 15.29
N PRO A 173 4.27 19.01 14.67
CA PRO A 173 3.05 18.71 15.41
C PRO A 173 3.11 17.40 16.20
N ASN A 174 4.17 16.59 16.02
CA ASN A 174 4.38 15.35 16.79
C ASN A 174 5.16 15.56 18.09
N ASP A 175 5.28 16.78 18.57
CA ASP A 175 6.10 17.12 19.72
C ASP A 175 5.41 16.93 21.07
N GLY A 176 4.15 16.47 21.06
CA GLY A 176 3.35 16.26 22.26
C GLY A 176 2.70 17.54 22.82
N ASN A 177 2.71 18.64 22.07
CA ASN A 177 2.12 19.93 22.43
C ASN A 177 0.88 20.30 21.60
N GLY A 178 0.26 19.34 20.90
CA GLY A 178 -1.00 19.56 20.19
C GLY A 178 -2.20 19.73 21.13
N ILE A 179 -3.41 19.80 20.57
CA ILE A 179 -4.63 20.05 21.34
C ILE A 179 -5.12 18.76 22.01
N GLY A 180 -5.21 17.68 21.25
CA GLY A 180 -5.66 16.40 21.77
C GLY A 180 -6.32 15.51 20.72
N ARG A 181 -6.88 14.39 21.20
CA ARG A 181 -7.52 13.37 20.40
C ARG A 181 -9.01 13.60 20.30
N VAL A 182 -9.54 13.53 19.09
CA VAL A 182 -10.98 13.62 18.82
C VAL A 182 -11.52 12.30 18.32
N ILE A 183 -12.81 12.09 18.53
CA ILE A 183 -13.54 10.88 18.18
C ILE A 183 -14.97 11.22 17.77
N ARG A 184 -15.51 10.45 16.85
CA ARG A 184 -16.95 10.41 16.54
C ARG A 184 -17.35 9.02 16.07
N GLU A 185 -18.65 8.76 16.00
CA GLU A 185 -19.19 7.53 15.44
C GLU A 185 -19.51 7.70 13.96
N VAL A 186 -19.30 6.65 13.19
CA VAL A 186 -19.80 6.48 11.82
C VAL A 186 -21.02 5.57 11.90
N TYR A 187 -22.17 6.05 11.45
CA TYR A 187 -23.41 5.27 11.45
C TYR A 187 -23.53 4.38 10.21
N ALA A 188 -24.41 3.38 10.27
CA ALA A 188 -24.60 2.41 9.20
C ALA A 188 -25.09 3.03 7.88
N ASP A 189 -25.78 4.15 7.94
CA ASP A 189 -26.23 4.93 6.77
C ASP A 189 -25.14 5.83 6.18
N GLY A 190 -23.94 5.88 6.79
CA GLY A 190 -22.82 6.70 6.39
C GLY A 190 -22.80 8.10 6.98
N SER A 191 -23.80 8.48 7.77
CA SER A 191 -23.81 9.74 8.53
C SER A 191 -22.87 9.66 9.74
N PHE A 192 -22.63 10.81 10.38
CA PHE A 192 -21.68 10.93 11.48
C PHE A 192 -22.33 11.46 12.74
N GLY A 193 -21.96 10.89 13.88
CA GLY A 193 -22.26 11.45 15.20
C GLY A 193 -21.52 12.76 15.48
N PRO A 194 -21.82 13.45 16.59
CA PRO A 194 -21.08 14.64 17.03
C PRO A 194 -19.59 14.34 17.28
N ILE A 195 -18.73 15.36 17.15
CA ILE A 195 -17.31 15.28 17.47
C ILE A 195 -17.13 15.56 18.97
N TYR A 196 -16.30 14.73 19.61
CA TYR A 196 -15.91 14.89 21.00
C TYR A 196 -14.39 14.80 21.13
N PHE A 197 -13.80 15.49 22.10
CA PHE A 197 -12.46 15.12 22.56
C PHE A 197 -12.58 13.85 23.41
N ILE A 198 -11.77 12.83 23.07
CA ILE A 198 -11.62 11.62 23.91
C ILE A 198 -10.50 11.80 24.92
N ARG A 199 -9.48 12.62 24.58
CA ARG A 199 -8.34 12.94 25.43
C ARG A 199 -7.79 14.31 25.08
N TYR A 200 -7.60 15.15 26.09
CA TYR A 200 -6.90 16.42 25.96
C TYR A 200 -5.42 16.26 26.28
N ASN A 201 -4.57 17.04 25.64
CA ASN A 201 -3.22 17.30 26.12
C ASN A 201 -3.24 18.27 27.31
N HIS A 202 -2.17 18.29 28.11
CA HIS A 202 -2.14 18.91 29.46
C HIS A 202 -2.54 20.40 29.53
N LEU A 203 -2.39 21.17 28.43
CA LEU A 203 -2.77 22.60 28.38
C LEU A 203 -4.22 22.83 27.95
N TRP A 204 -4.94 21.77 27.63
CA TRP A 204 -6.25 21.84 26.99
C TRP A 204 -7.36 21.20 27.83
N ASN A 205 -8.57 21.73 27.70
CA ASN A 205 -9.75 21.25 28.38
C ASN A 205 -11.01 21.85 27.73
N GLU A 206 -12.19 21.55 28.27
CA GLU A 206 -13.48 22.02 27.73
C GLU A 206 -13.64 23.53 27.68
N LYS A 207 -12.88 24.31 28.46
CA LYS A 207 -13.00 25.78 28.49
C LYS A 207 -12.27 26.47 27.35
N ASN A 208 -11.24 25.82 26.79
CA ASN A 208 -10.41 26.39 25.71
C ASN A 208 -10.49 25.61 24.39
N THR A 209 -11.45 24.69 24.26
CA THR A 209 -11.72 23.94 23.05
C THR A 209 -13.18 24.12 22.61
N SER A 210 -13.46 23.96 21.31
CA SER A 210 -14.81 24.13 20.76
C SER A 210 -15.64 22.84 20.70
N TYR A 211 -15.02 21.67 20.85
CA TYR A 211 -15.74 20.40 20.96
C TYR A 211 -15.80 19.93 22.41
N PRO A 212 -16.92 19.32 22.85
CA PRO A 212 -17.09 18.82 24.20
C PRO A 212 -16.22 17.59 24.47
N PHE A 213 -16.06 17.24 25.74
CA PHE A 213 -15.42 16.00 26.17
C PHE A 213 -16.41 14.82 26.06
N TYR A 214 -15.95 13.64 25.66
CA TYR A 214 -16.80 12.49 25.38
C TYR A 214 -17.74 12.10 26.54
N LYS A 215 -17.33 12.34 27.80
CA LYS A 215 -18.14 12.05 29.00
C LYS A 215 -19.42 12.87 29.09
N THR A 216 -19.52 13.97 28.37
CA THR A 216 -20.73 14.82 28.34
C THR A 216 -21.78 14.30 27.36
N SER A 217 -21.45 13.30 26.56
CA SER A 217 -22.41 12.68 25.64
C SER A 217 -23.58 12.02 26.41
N LYS A 218 -24.79 12.25 25.91
CA LYS A 218 -25.99 11.56 26.44
C LYS A 218 -26.12 10.12 25.96
N ASP A 219 -25.38 9.76 24.92
CA ASP A 219 -25.32 8.38 24.38
C ASP A 219 -24.35 7.54 25.21
N LYS A 220 -24.91 6.77 26.14
CA LYS A 220 -24.14 5.88 27.02
C LYS A 220 -23.35 4.84 26.26
N GLY A 221 -23.87 4.33 25.12
CA GLY A 221 -23.13 3.35 24.28
C GLY A 221 -21.92 3.95 23.61
N PHE A 222 -22.00 5.23 23.21
CA PHE A 222 -20.84 5.97 22.71
C PHE A 222 -19.79 6.18 23.83
N VAL A 223 -20.21 6.58 25.02
CA VAL A 223 -19.29 6.74 26.17
C VAL A 223 -18.61 5.41 26.51
N GLU A 224 -19.36 4.31 26.55
CA GLU A 224 -18.79 2.98 26.77
C GLU A 224 -17.73 2.61 25.72
N ALA A 225 -18.00 2.89 24.43
CA ALA A 225 -17.03 2.65 23.35
C ALA A 225 -15.74 3.49 23.54
N CYS A 226 -15.85 4.73 23.99
CA CYS A 226 -14.68 5.56 24.35
C CYS A 226 -13.88 4.96 25.52
N GLU A 227 -14.56 4.48 26.57
CA GLU A 227 -13.91 3.82 27.72
C GLU A 227 -13.24 2.49 27.30
N GLU A 228 -13.83 1.73 26.36
CA GLU A 228 -13.19 0.54 25.78
C GLU A 228 -11.85 0.89 25.13
N ILE A 229 -11.81 1.95 24.31
CA ILE A 229 -10.59 2.44 23.66
C ILE A 229 -9.55 2.83 24.69
N LEU A 230 -9.92 3.67 25.68
CA LEU A 230 -8.99 4.18 26.69
C LEU A 230 -8.45 3.09 27.64
N SER A 231 -9.20 2.01 27.82
CA SER A 231 -8.78 0.85 28.62
C SER A 231 -7.90 -0.15 27.88
N SER A 232 -7.72 0.01 26.56
CA SER A 232 -6.90 -0.87 25.72
C SER A 232 -5.47 -0.32 25.54
N PRO A 233 -4.45 -0.92 26.19
CA PRO A 233 -3.07 -0.50 26.00
C PRO A 233 -2.63 -0.58 24.53
N LEU A 234 -3.03 -1.63 23.82
CA LEU A 234 -2.66 -1.84 22.41
C LEU A 234 -3.27 -0.77 21.49
N THR A 235 -4.50 -0.31 21.77
CA THR A 235 -5.11 0.78 21.01
C THR A 235 -4.44 2.12 21.31
N THR A 236 -4.21 2.44 22.57
CA THR A 236 -3.64 3.72 23.00
C THR A 236 -2.16 3.85 22.66
N MET A 237 -1.41 2.74 22.60
CA MET A 237 0.00 2.76 22.15
C MET A 237 0.18 3.30 20.73
N GLN A 238 -0.83 3.22 19.89
CA GLN A 238 -0.79 3.84 18.55
C GLN A 238 -0.70 5.38 18.61
N TRP A 239 -1.01 5.97 19.76
CA TRP A 239 -1.01 7.43 19.97
C TRP A 239 0.33 7.98 20.45
N VAL A 240 1.31 7.13 20.76
CA VAL A 240 2.60 7.55 21.34
C VAL A 240 3.30 8.63 20.50
N GLU A 241 3.15 8.60 19.19
CA GLU A 241 3.80 9.57 18.29
C GLU A 241 3.30 11.01 18.49
N GLU A 242 2.02 11.18 18.89
CA GLU A 242 1.39 12.48 19.15
C GLU A 242 0.86 12.60 20.60
N ALA A 243 1.31 11.74 21.48
CA ALA A 243 0.91 11.78 22.88
C ALA A 243 1.49 13.01 23.58
N ASP A 244 0.75 13.52 24.56
CA ASP A 244 1.23 14.56 25.46
C ASP A 244 2.52 14.12 26.17
N ARG A 245 3.56 14.93 26.13
CA ARG A 245 4.85 14.67 26.82
C ARG A 245 4.69 14.51 28.34
N LYS A 246 3.64 15.10 28.91
CA LYS A 246 3.33 15.06 30.34
C LYS A 246 2.28 14.02 30.69
N ASP A 247 1.81 13.22 29.69
CA ASP A 247 0.86 12.16 29.93
C ASP A 247 1.51 11.00 30.70
N PRO A 248 1.06 10.69 31.91
CA PRO A 248 1.64 9.60 32.70
C PRO A 248 1.23 8.21 32.21
N ILE A 249 0.17 8.11 31.38
CA ILE A 249 -0.39 6.84 30.93
C ILE A 249 0.14 6.48 29.53
N ILE A 250 0.25 7.50 28.66
CA ILE A 250 0.67 7.34 27.26
C ILE A 250 1.85 8.29 27.03
N PRO A 251 3.05 7.96 27.56
CA PRO A 251 4.21 8.82 27.43
C PRO A 251 4.72 8.86 25.99
N LEU A 252 5.17 10.03 25.54
CA LEU A 252 5.81 10.17 24.25
C LEU A 252 7.19 9.49 24.25
N HIS A 253 7.39 8.53 23.37
CA HIS A 253 8.66 7.84 23.13
C HIS A 253 9.20 8.21 21.76
N LEU A 254 10.30 8.95 21.70
CA LEU A 254 10.88 9.44 20.45
C LEU A 254 11.27 8.34 19.48
N ASP A 255 11.72 7.19 20.00
CA ASP A 255 12.16 6.07 19.19
C ASP A 255 11.03 5.09 18.80
N TYR A 256 9.91 5.11 19.51
CA TYR A 256 8.84 4.13 19.39
C TYR A 256 7.63 4.70 18.66
N LYS A 257 7.79 5.01 17.37
CA LYS A 257 6.75 5.61 16.52
C LYS A 257 6.07 4.58 15.62
N ALA A 258 4.81 4.83 15.26
CA ALA A 258 4.06 4.06 14.27
C ALA A 258 3.74 2.62 14.69
N PHE A 259 3.31 2.44 15.91
CA PHE A 259 2.95 1.13 16.47
C PHE A 259 1.90 0.38 15.64
N CYS A 260 2.14 -0.92 15.41
CA CYS A 260 1.14 -1.91 15.07
C CYS A 260 1.47 -3.24 15.77
N TYR A 261 0.52 -4.17 15.81
CA TYR A 261 0.68 -5.41 16.52
C TYR A 261 -0.16 -6.54 15.91
N TYR A 262 0.16 -7.78 16.29
CA TYR A 262 -0.69 -8.95 16.17
C TYR A 262 -0.44 -9.92 17.31
N HIS A 263 -1.45 -10.78 17.59
CA HIS A 263 -1.32 -11.86 18.55
C HIS A 263 -0.73 -13.10 17.89
N LEU A 264 0.25 -13.72 18.57
CA LEU A 264 0.73 -15.06 18.25
C LEU A 264 -0.29 -16.12 18.65
N ASN A 265 -0.11 -17.34 18.17
CA ASN A 265 -1.00 -18.47 18.49
C ASN A 265 -1.01 -18.83 19.98
N ASP A 266 0.02 -18.48 20.73
CA ASP A 266 0.15 -18.70 22.19
C ASP A 266 -0.39 -17.52 23.02
N GLY A 267 -0.94 -16.48 22.39
CA GLY A 267 -1.53 -15.31 23.03
C GLY A 267 -0.55 -14.18 23.32
N ARG A 268 0.74 -14.35 23.08
CA ARG A 268 1.72 -13.26 23.16
C ARG A 268 1.46 -12.24 22.05
N VAL A 269 1.88 -10.99 22.28
CA VAL A 269 1.72 -9.90 21.33
C VAL A 269 3.07 -9.49 20.76
N VAL A 270 3.18 -9.47 19.44
CA VAL A 270 4.30 -8.88 18.73
C VAL A 270 3.98 -7.44 18.41
N GLY A 271 4.83 -6.51 18.86
CA GLY A 271 4.75 -5.10 18.51
C GLY A 271 5.80 -4.71 17.47
N PHE A 272 5.40 -3.86 16.54
CA PHE A 272 6.27 -3.26 15.53
C PHE A 272 6.21 -1.73 15.59
N TRP A 273 7.33 -1.09 15.32
CA TRP A 273 7.48 0.36 15.19
C TRP A 273 8.29 0.71 13.93
N LYS A 274 8.45 1.99 13.63
CA LYS A 274 9.35 2.48 12.58
C LYS A 274 10.76 1.89 12.73
N ASN A 275 11.54 1.92 11.68
CA ASN A 275 12.93 1.47 11.65
C ASN A 275 13.11 -0.05 11.91
N GLY A 276 12.07 -0.85 11.72
CA GLY A 276 12.11 -2.28 11.98
C GLY A 276 12.26 -2.63 13.47
N LEU A 277 11.89 -1.73 14.37
CA LEU A 277 11.90 -2.01 15.81
C LEU A 277 10.78 -2.98 16.17
N THR A 278 11.08 -3.94 17.03
CA THR A 278 10.11 -4.95 17.50
C THR A 278 10.44 -5.39 18.92
N THR A 279 9.42 -5.80 19.65
CA THR A 279 9.51 -6.53 20.91
C THR A 279 8.24 -7.33 21.16
N ILE A 280 8.21 -8.16 22.19
CA ILE A 280 7.12 -9.10 22.49
C ILE A 280 6.58 -8.82 23.89
N SER A 281 5.26 -8.72 24.01
CA SER A 281 4.54 -8.64 25.29
C SER A 281 3.90 -9.99 25.62
N ASN A 282 3.94 -10.36 26.92
CA ASN A 282 3.35 -11.60 27.42
C ASN A 282 1.98 -11.38 28.12
N ASP A 283 1.51 -10.15 28.22
CA ASP A 283 0.35 -9.76 29.01
C ASP A 283 -0.63 -8.85 28.25
N ASN A 284 -0.75 -9.10 26.93
CA ASN A 284 -1.65 -8.36 26.04
C ASN A 284 -1.29 -6.87 25.93
N GLY A 285 0.00 -6.56 25.84
CA GLY A 285 0.49 -5.19 25.65
C GLY A 285 0.46 -4.31 26.89
N LYS A 286 0.18 -4.86 28.08
CA LYS A 286 0.21 -4.10 29.33
C LYS A 286 1.64 -3.76 29.73
N THR A 287 2.55 -4.70 29.54
CA THR A 287 3.98 -4.49 29.76
C THR A 287 4.80 -5.01 28.57
N TRP A 288 5.94 -4.38 28.38
CA TRP A 288 6.94 -4.76 27.38
C TRP A 288 8.27 -4.99 28.12
N PRO A 289 8.56 -6.24 28.50
CA PRO A 289 9.68 -6.57 29.39
C PRO A 289 11.03 -6.23 28.78
N ASP A 290 11.11 -6.16 27.45
CA ASP A 290 12.30 -5.79 26.72
C ASP A 290 12.10 -4.51 25.93
N ALA A 291 13.11 -3.66 25.88
CA ALA A 291 13.14 -2.55 24.96
C ALA A 291 13.06 -3.03 23.52
N ALA A 292 12.31 -2.32 22.67
CA ALA A 292 12.24 -2.63 21.26
C ALA A 292 13.63 -2.50 20.62
N SER A 293 13.98 -3.47 19.80
CA SER A 293 15.24 -3.52 19.07
C SER A 293 14.98 -3.80 17.59
N ARG A 294 15.94 -3.51 16.73
CA ARG A 294 15.81 -3.82 15.31
C ARG A 294 15.69 -5.32 15.11
N ALA A 295 14.68 -5.74 14.34
CA ALA A 295 14.49 -7.13 13.97
C ALA A 295 15.69 -7.60 13.12
N PRO A 296 16.43 -8.65 13.54
CA PRO A 296 17.56 -9.17 12.79
C PRO A 296 17.18 -9.54 11.35
N GLY A 297 17.98 -9.14 10.38
CA GLY A 297 17.76 -9.39 8.96
C GLY A 297 16.71 -8.51 8.29
N VAL A 298 15.93 -7.74 9.04
CA VAL A 298 14.95 -6.80 8.47
C VAL A 298 15.65 -5.49 8.11
N VAL A 299 15.72 -5.20 6.82
CA VAL A 299 16.11 -3.88 6.32
C VAL A 299 14.85 -3.05 6.19
N ASN A 300 14.80 -1.92 6.87
CA ASN A 300 13.70 -0.96 6.80
C ASN A 300 14.25 0.41 7.15
N GLY A 301 14.13 1.37 6.24
CA GLY A 301 14.46 2.77 6.48
C GLY A 301 13.50 3.41 7.49
N SER A 302 13.31 4.70 7.44
CA SER A 302 12.41 5.44 8.36
C SER A 302 10.91 5.22 8.08
N ALA A 303 10.55 4.14 7.39
CA ALA A 303 9.18 3.81 7.01
C ALA A 303 8.44 2.99 8.09
N LYS A 304 7.11 2.99 8.00
CA LYS A 304 6.24 2.15 8.83
C LYS A 304 6.30 0.70 8.36
N MET A 305 6.10 -0.24 9.28
CA MET A 305 5.84 -1.65 9.01
C MET A 305 4.40 -1.97 9.37
N TRP A 306 3.86 -2.96 8.70
CA TRP A 306 2.60 -3.59 9.06
C TRP A 306 2.80 -5.08 9.22
N GLY A 307 2.21 -5.68 10.26
CA GLY A 307 2.18 -7.11 10.47
C GLY A 307 0.78 -7.56 10.87
N GLN A 308 0.35 -8.71 10.37
CA GLN A 308 -0.92 -9.31 10.74
C GLN A 308 -0.93 -10.83 10.55
N ARG A 309 -1.90 -11.47 11.20
CA ARG A 309 -2.26 -12.86 10.91
C ARG A 309 -3.08 -12.91 9.62
N THR A 310 -2.80 -13.89 8.77
CA THR A 310 -3.53 -14.14 7.53
C THR A 310 -4.62 -15.19 7.71
N SER A 311 -5.58 -15.25 6.79
CA SER A 311 -6.75 -16.14 6.87
C SER A 311 -6.42 -17.64 6.84
N ASP A 312 -5.22 -18.01 6.40
CA ASP A 312 -4.70 -19.38 6.43
C ASP A 312 -3.97 -19.74 7.74
N GLY A 313 -4.01 -18.83 8.74
CA GLY A 313 -3.42 -19.03 10.05
C GLY A 313 -1.94 -18.68 10.17
N ARG A 314 -1.31 -18.26 9.06
CA ARG A 314 0.07 -17.76 8.99
C ARG A 314 0.14 -16.27 9.34
N PHE A 315 1.33 -15.71 9.18
CA PHE A 315 1.56 -14.28 9.41
C PHE A 315 2.24 -13.65 8.18
N ALA A 316 1.94 -12.38 7.97
CA ALA A 316 2.60 -11.61 6.94
C ALA A 316 3.02 -10.24 7.48
N THR A 317 4.17 -9.74 7.00
CA THR A 317 4.61 -8.36 7.21
C THR A 317 4.74 -7.65 5.87
N VAL A 318 4.34 -6.37 5.84
CA VAL A 318 4.46 -5.50 4.67
C VAL A 318 5.26 -4.27 5.06
N TYR A 319 6.31 -3.96 4.31
CA TYR A 319 7.21 -2.85 4.58
C TYR A 319 8.04 -2.47 3.36
N ASN A 320 8.80 -1.37 3.45
CA ASN A 320 9.77 -0.97 2.45
C ASN A 320 11.14 -1.57 2.80
N PRO A 321 11.63 -2.60 2.09
CA PRO A 321 12.84 -3.33 2.46
C PRO A 321 14.13 -2.67 1.93
N SER A 322 14.26 -1.37 2.08
CA SER A 322 15.42 -0.58 1.70
C SER A 322 15.59 0.61 2.65
N GLU A 323 16.59 1.43 2.46
CA GLU A 323 16.75 2.72 3.13
C GLU A 323 15.73 3.77 2.65
N PHE A 324 15.12 3.55 1.48
CA PHE A 324 14.09 4.40 0.89
C PHE A 324 12.69 3.87 1.19
N ARG A 325 11.66 4.64 0.81
CA ARG A 325 10.25 4.22 0.90
C ARG A 325 9.77 3.55 -0.40
N TRP A 326 10.64 2.77 -1.02
CA TRP A 326 10.42 2.00 -2.23
C TRP A 326 11.39 0.81 -2.30
N PRO A 327 10.99 -0.33 -2.89
CA PRO A 327 9.63 -0.75 -3.22
C PRO A 327 8.81 -1.11 -1.96
N LEU A 328 7.55 -1.50 -2.14
CA LEU A 328 6.75 -2.11 -1.09
C LEU A 328 6.78 -3.63 -1.27
N ALA A 329 7.10 -4.34 -0.22
CA ALA A 329 7.24 -5.79 -0.25
C ALA A 329 6.50 -6.49 0.89
N ILE A 330 6.22 -7.77 0.69
CA ILE A 330 5.58 -8.65 1.65
C ILE A 330 6.49 -9.83 1.99
N SER A 331 6.55 -10.18 3.28
CA SER A 331 7.23 -11.36 3.80
C SER A 331 6.26 -12.20 4.61
N LYS A 332 6.44 -13.53 4.63
CA LYS A 332 5.55 -14.44 5.34
C LYS A 332 6.26 -15.22 6.45
N SER A 333 5.50 -15.68 7.43
CA SER A 333 5.96 -16.50 8.55
C SER A 333 4.89 -17.52 8.94
N ASP A 334 5.30 -18.71 9.34
CA ASP A 334 4.40 -19.74 9.86
C ASP A 334 4.13 -19.58 11.37
N ASP A 335 5.07 -18.95 12.10
CA ASP A 335 5.02 -18.80 13.56
C ASP A 335 4.86 -17.35 14.05
N GLY A 336 4.91 -16.37 13.13
CA GLY A 336 4.85 -14.95 13.45
C GLY A 336 6.16 -14.36 14.00
N LEU A 337 7.24 -15.12 14.05
CA LEU A 337 8.55 -14.70 14.52
C LEU A 337 9.62 -14.81 13.43
N ASN A 338 9.61 -15.91 12.69
CA ASN A 338 10.59 -16.21 11.67
C ASN A 338 10.00 -15.95 10.29
N TYR A 339 10.46 -14.89 9.63
CA TYR A 339 9.98 -14.47 8.32
C TYR A 339 10.91 -14.93 7.22
N TYR A 340 10.31 -15.41 6.15
CA TYR A 340 10.99 -15.90 4.95
C TYR A 340 10.38 -15.26 3.72
N ASN A 341 11.10 -15.35 2.61
CA ASN A 341 10.67 -14.81 1.34
C ASN A 341 10.36 -13.30 1.42
N LEU A 342 10.84 -12.57 0.48
CA LEU A 342 10.55 -11.15 0.32
C LEU A 342 10.06 -10.96 -1.11
N TRP A 343 8.77 -10.69 -1.25
CA TRP A 343 8.12 -10.59 -2.55
C TRP A 343 7.58 -9.18 -2.79
N LEU A 344 7.60 -8.79 -4.05
CA LEU A 344 7.09 -7.50 -4.47
C LEU A 344 5.57 -7.41 -4.25
N LEU A 345 5.14 -6.30 -3.63
CA LEU A 345 3.74 -5.93 -3.52
C LEU A 345 3.43 -4.73 -4.43
N HIS A 346 4.27 -3.67 -4.39
CA HIS A 346 4.15 -2.51 -5.25
C HIS A 346 5.54 -1.99 -5.62
N GLY A 347 5.85 -1.97 -6.90
CA GLY A 347 7.15 -1.50 -7.41
C GLY A 347 7.02 -0.48 -8.55
N GLU A 348 5.80 -0.05 -8.88
CA GLU A 348 5.63 0.97 -9.92
C GLU A 348 6.16 2.32 -9.43
N ILE A 349 6.71 3.08 -10.35
CA ILE A 349 7.28 4.40 -10.10
C ILE A 349 6.27 5.44 -10.56
N SER A 350 5.65 6.12 -9.60
CA SER A 350 4.74 7.24 -9.85
C SER A 350 5.49 8.55 -9.68
N PRO A 351 5.44 9.47 -10.65
CA PRO A 351 6.00 10.80 -10.43
C PRO A 351 5.16 11.56 -9.39
N MET A 352 5.80 12.40 -8.60
CA MET A 352 5.12 13.37 -7.76
C MET A 352 4.54 14.46 -8.65
N ARG A 353 3.22 14.61 -8.65
CA ARG A 353 2.53 15.55 -9.56
C ARG A 353 2.49 16.96 -9.02
N TYR A 354 2.47 17.13 -7.72
CA TYR A 354 2.36 18.42 -7.04
C TYR A 354 3.50 18.63 -6.07
N GLY A 355 4.13 19.79 -6.14
CA GLY A 355 5.14 20.21 -5.17
C GLY A 355 4.57 20.33 -3.76
N GLY A 356 5.40 20.14 -2.74
CA GLY A 356 4.98 20.25 -1.34
C GLY A 356 6.09 19.95 -0.35
N ASN A 357 5.90 20.44 0.89
CA ASN A 357 6.84 20.25 1.98
C ASN A 357 6.77 18.80 2.52
N GLU A 358 7.92 18.21 2.82
CA GLU A 358 8.04 16.88 3.43
C GLU A 358 7.38 15.74 2.62
N LYS A 359 7.16 15.92 1.33
CA LYS A 359 6.77 14.82 0.45
C LYS A 359 7.97 13.92 0.16
N SER A 360 7.73 12.63 -0.06
CA SER A 360 8.76 11.65 -0.43
C SER A 360 8.18 10.63 -1.39
N TYR A 361 9.00 10.16 -2.32
CA TYR A 361 8.60 9.19 -3.34
C TYR A 361 8.28 7.81 -2.77
N GLY A 362 7.42 7.10 -3.48
CA GLY A 362 7.12 5.69 -3.29
C GLY A 362 5.89 5.39 -2.43
N PRO A 363 5.49 4.11 -2.43
CA PRO A 363 4.39 3.59 -1.61
C PRO A 363 4.83 3.45 -0.15
N GLN A 364 4.15 4.12 0.77
CA GLN A 364 4.62 4.24 2.13
C GLN A 364 3.50 4.31 3.17
N TYR A 365 3.85 4.13 4.44
CA TYR A 365 2.95 4.24 5.60
C TYR A 365 1.80 3.24 5.58
N ILE A 366 2.15 1.98 5.40
CA ILE A 366 1.26 0.85 5.26
C ILE A 366 0.43 0.64 6.53
N ARG A 367 -0.87 0.38 6.35
CA ARG A 367 -1.79 -0.10 7.37
C ARG A 367 -2.76 -1.12 6.79
N GLY A 368 -2.91 -2.23 7.49
CA GLY A 368 -3.99 -3.19 7.25
C GLY A 368 -5.19 -2.93 8.15
N ILE A 369 -6.11 -3.89 8.20
CA ILE A 369 -7.22 -3.88 9.15
C ILE A 369 -6.70 -4.40 10.48
N MET A 370 -6.84 -3.58 11.53
CA MET A 370 -6.44 -3.95 12.89
C MET A 370 -7.26 -5.14 13.39
N GLU A 371 -6.66 -5.94 14.28
CA GLU A 371 -7.39 -6.98 14.99
C GLU A 371 -8.58 -6.37 15.75
N GLY A 372 -9.79 -6.85 15.44
CA GLY A 372 -11.03 -6.31 16.01
C GLY A 372 -11.79 -5.34 15.10
N ASP A 373 -11.16 -4.70 14.13
CA ASP A 373 -11.78 -3.75 13.21
C ASP A 373 -12.42 -4.40 11.97
N GLY A 374 -12.82 -5.66 12.14
CA GLY A 374 -13.58 -6.42 11.16
C GLY A 374 -12.74 -7.37 10.29
N THR A 375 -13.46 -8.21 9.55
CA THR A 375 -12.87 -9.18 8.64
C THR A 375 -13.62 -9.11 7.31
N PRO A 376 -12.98 -8.69 6.22
CA PRO A 376 -13.58 -8.70 4.90
C PRO A 376 -13.96 -10.11 4.46
N PRO A 377 -14.94 -10.27 3.57
CA PRO A 377 -15.29 -11.56 3.00
C PRO A 377 -14.12 -12.10 2.16
N GLY A 378 -14.09 -13.42 2.00
CA GLY A 378 -13.00 -14.10 1.29
C GLY A 378 -11.78 -14.33 2.18
N LYS A 379 -10.66 -14.65 1.56
CA LYS A 379 -9.41 -15.02 2.26
C LYS A 379 -8.30 -13.98 2.09
N ASN A 380 -8.57 -12.91 1.34
CA ASN A 380 -7.54 -11.94 0.97
C ASN A 380 -7.12 -11.06 2.15
N MET A 381 -5.85 -10.70 2.17
CA MET A 381 -5.30 -9.66 3.02
C MET A 381 -5.48 -8.31 2.32
N TRP A 382 -5.81 -7.26 3.08
CA TRP A 382 -5.99 -5.91 2.57
C TRP A 382 -5.11 -4.93 3.34
N VAL A 383 -4.42 -4.07 2.61
CA VAL A 383 -3.58 -3.01 3.19
C VAL A 383 -3.79 -1.71 2.43
N SER A 384 -3.73 -0.59 3.14
CA SER A 384 -3.75 0.76 2.59
C SER A 384 -2.38 1.42 2.73
N TYR A 385 -2.04 2.33 1.83
CA TYR A 385 -0.80 3.12 1.83
C TYR A 385 -0.98 4.39 0.99
N SER A 386 -0.09 5.36 1.19
CA SER A 386 -0.02 6.52 0.29
C SER A 386 1.13 6.34 -0.70
N VAL A 387 0.98 6.90 -1.90
CA VAL A 387 2.06 7.02 -2.87
C VAL A 387 2.46 8.48 -2.95
N ASN A 388 3.74 8.76 -2.78
CA ASN A 388 4.34 10.10 -2.79
C ASN A 388 3.77 11.07 -1.74
N LYS A 389 3.07 10.57 -0.70
CA LYS A 389 2.25 11.35 0.23
C LYS A 389 1.20 12.24 -0.50
N GLU A 390 0.76 11.81 -1.66
CA GLU A 390 -0.13 12.54 -2.55
C GLU A 390 -1.43 11.79 -2.81
N ASP A 391 -1.31 10.55 -3.21
CA ASP A 391 -2.43 9.68 -3.58
C ASP A 391 -2.61 8.54 -2.57
N ILE A 392 -3.85 8.11 -2.39
CA ILE A 392 -4.18 7.02 -1.49
C ILE A 392 -4.50 5.75 -2.29
N TRP A 393 -3.89 4.66 -1.87
CA TRP A 393 -3.97 3.36 -2.51
C TRP A 393 -4.31 2.26 -1.50
N ILE A 394 -4.87 1.19 -2.02
CA ILE A 394 -4.97 -0.09 -1.32
C ILE A 394 -4.34 -1.19 -2.15
N ALA A 395 -3.88 -2.23 -1.46
CA ALA A 395 -3.55 -3.49 -2.09
C ALA A 395 -4.40 -4.63 -1.50
N LYS A 396 -5.02 -5.40 -2.39
CA LYS A 396 -5.53 -6.73 -2.09
C LYS A 396 -4.40 -7.72 -2.33
N VAL A 397 -4.17 -8.63 -1.41
CA VAL A 397 -3.15 -9.68 -1.52
C VAL A 397 -3.82 -11.03 -1.35
N ALA A 398 -3.66 -11.90 -2.33
CA ALA A 398 -4.20 -13.26 -2.27
C ALA A 398 -3.54 -14.08 -1.13
N VAL A 399 -4.33 -14.87 -0.42
CA VAL A 399 -3.87 -15.77 0.64
C VAL A 399 -4.24 -17.22 0.25
N PRO A 400 -3.29 -18.17 0.32
CA PRO A 400 -1.92 -18.06 0.83
C PRO A 400 -1.03 -17.18 -0.05
N VAL A 401 -0.14 -16.40 0.60
CA VAL A 401 0.84 -15.57 -0.11
C VAL A 401 1.88 -16.48 -0.78
N LYS A 402 2.01 -16.36 -2.10
CA LYS A 402 2.92 -17.16 -2.95
C LYS A 402 3.54 -16.29 -4.05
N SER A 403 4.62 -16.75 -4.67
CA SER A 403 5.27 -16.08 -5.81
C SER A 403 5.31 -16.94 -7.08
N GLU A 404 4.82 -18.17 -7.01
CA GLU A 404 4.91 -19.14 -8.08
C GLU A 404 3.52 -19.66 -8.43
N VAL A 405 3.35 -20.00 -9.70
CA VAL A 405 2.18 -20.66 -10.26
C VAL A 405 2.66 -21.92 -10.97
N ASN A 406 1.94 -23.01 -10.80
CA ASN A 406 2.23 -24.28 -11.47
C ASN A 406 1.10 -24.67 -12.39
N GLY A 407 1.44 -25.31 -13.51
CA GLY A 407 0.50 -25.80 -14.50
C GLY A 407 0.16 -24.80 -15.61
N ALA A 408 -0.46 -25.32 -16.64
CA ALA A 408 -0.89 -24.53 -17.80
C ALA A 408 -2.02 -23.56 -17.42
N VAL A 409 -2.00 -22.39 -18.05
CA VAL A 409 -3.03 -21.37 -17.92
C VAL A 409 -3.95 -21.42 -19.14
N ASP A 410 -5.26 -21.44 -18.93
CA ASP A 410 -6.29 -21.33 -19.98
C ASP A 410 -7.46 -20.48 -19.47
N GLU A 411 -7.42 -19.19 -19.74
CA GLU A 411 -8.38 -18.21 -19.25
C GLU A 411 -9.18 -17.59 -20.39
N ASP A 412 -10.50 -17.57 -20.22
CA ASP A 412 -11.46 -16.96 -21.14
C ASP A 412 -12.31 -15.95 -20.35
N PHE A 413 -11.99 -14.68 -20.47
CA PHE A 413 -12.65 -13.61 -19.72
C PHE A 413 -14.13 -13.45 -20.12
N SER A 414 -14.54 -13.96 -21.29
CA SER A 414 -15.96 -13.92 -21.70
C SER A 414 -16.86 -14.74 -20.78
N LYS A 415 -16.32 -15.73 -20.09
CA LYS A 415 -17.03 -16.61 -19.14
C LYS A 415 -17.09 -16.03 -17.72
N MET A 416 -16.30 -15.00 -17.42
CA MET A 416 -16.27 -14.37 -16.10
C MET A 416 -17.52 -13.52 -15.86
N LYS A 417 -17.95 -13.43 -14.59
CA LYS A 417 -19.02 -12.51 -14.19
C LYS A 417 -18.48 -11.09 -14.10
N ALA A 418 -19.35 -10.09 -14.25
CA ALA A 418 -18.96 -8.71 -14.01
C ALA A 418 -18.50 -8.56 -12.55
N GLY A 419 -17.32 -7.96 -12.34
CA GLY A 419 -16.71 -7.80 -11.04
C GLY A 419 -16.09 -9.09 -10.45
N GLU A 420 -15.98 -10.17 -11.21
CA GLU A 420 -15.28 -11.37 -10.79
C GLU A 420 -13.78 -11.08 -10.63
N GLU A 421 -13.19 -11.62 -9.58
CA GLU A 421 -11.80 -11.34 -9.23
C GLU A 421 -10.81 -12.09 -10.13
N LEU A 422 -9.76 -11.37 -10.53
CA LEU A 422 -8.63 -11.90 -11.30
C LEU A 422 -7.57 -12.50 -10.34
N ASN A 423 -7.85 -13.65 -9.75
CA ASN A 423 -7.12 -14.18 -8.60
C ASN A 423 -5.61 -14.43 -8.78
N GLU A 424 -5.14 -14.67 -10.00
CA GLU A 424 -3.72 -14.96 -10.28
C GLU A 424 -3.07 -13.90 -11.18
N TRP A 425 -3.76 -12.79 -11.38
CA TRP A 425 -3.23 -11.59 -12.02
C TRP A 425 -2.74 -10.60 -10.99
N ASN A 426 -1.65 -9.93 -11.27
CA ASN A 426 -1.21 -8.74 -10.55
C ASN A 426 -1.73 -7.52 -11.32
N ILE A 427 -2.45 -6.67 -10.62
CA ILE A 427 -3.13 -5.52 -11.21
C ILE A 427 -2.57 -4.22 -10.63
N TYR A 428 -2.30 -3.27 -11.49
CA TYR A 428 -2.01 -1.88 -11.14
C TYR A 428 -3.05 -1.00 -11.82
N SER A 429 -3.93 -0.41 -11.03
CA SER A 429 -5.16 0.26 -11.49
C SER A 429 -5.30 1.66 -10.90
N PRO A 430 -4.64 2.67 -11.50
CA PRO A 430 -4.90 4.07 -11.21
C PRO A 430 -6.34 4.47 -11.55
N LEU A 431 -6.88 5.52 -10.92
CA LEU A 431 -8.25 5.98 -11.19
C LEU A 431 -8.49 6.40 -12.65
N TRP A 432 -7.47 6.98 -13.30
CA TRP A 432 -7.54 7.38 -14.71
C TRP A 432 -6.91 6.36 -15.67
N ALA A 433 -6.37 5.26 -15.12
CA ALA A 433 -5.87 4.14 -15.91
C ALA A 433 -6.36 2.80 -15.32
N PRO A 434 -7.69 2.55 -15.27
CA PRO A 434 -8.26 1.39 -14.62
C PRO A 434 -8.04 0.08 -15.41
N VAL A 435 -7.90 -1.01 -14.63
CA VAL A 435 -7.91 -2.39 -15.12
C VAL A 435 -9.08 -3.13 -14.50
N ARG A 436 -9.97 -3.69 -15.32
CA ARG A 436 -11.15 -4.44 -14.85
C ARG A 436 -11.76 -5.32 -15.92
N ILE A 437 -12.59 -6.28 -15.51
CA ILE A 437 -13.46 -7.02 -16.46
C ILE A 437 -14.61 -6.10 -16.85
N GLU A 438 -14.75 -5.87 -18.16
CA GLU A 438 -15.79 -5.01 -18.71
C GLU A 438 -16.50 -5.68 -19.88
N LYS A 439 -17.78 -5.33 -20.09
CA LYS A 439 -18.56 -5.80 -21.24
C LYS A 439 -18.23 -4.93 -22.46
N LYS A 440 -17.75 -5.56 -23.53
CA LYS A 440 -17.56 -4.93 -24.83
C LYS A 440 -18.39 -5.67 -25.86
N ASN A 441 -19.41 -5.02 -26.43
CA ASN A 441 -20.47 -5.63 -27.21
C ASN A 441 -21.17 -6.73 -26.37
N ASP A 442 -21.20 -7.96 -26.82
CA ASP A 442 -21.80 -9.09 -26.10
C ASP A 442 -20.80 -9.91 -25.27
N ASP A 443 -19.49 -9.63 -25.39
CA ASP A 443 -18.42 -10.33 -24.70
C ASP A 443 -17.91 -9.55 -23.49
N ARG A 444 -17.42 -10.26 -22.47
CA ARG A 444 -16.60 -9.68 -21.41
C ARG A 444 -15.13 -9.86 -21.72
N MET A 445 -14.35 -8.85 -21.41
CA MET A 445 -12.92 -8.83 -21.66
C MET A 445 -12.19 -8.13 -20.49
N LEU A 446 -10.95 -8.48 -20.29
CA LEU A 446 -10.06 -7.70 -19.43
C LEU A 446 -9.71 -6.40 -20.14
N MET A 447 -10.22 -5.28 -19.63
CA MET A 447 -9.99 -3.94 -20.15
C MET A 447 -8.82 -3.29 -19.41
N LEU A 448 -7.91 -2.70 -20.18
CA LEU A 448 -6.94 -1.72 -19.73
C LEU A 448 -7.27 -0.40 -20.42
N LYS A 449 -7.75 0.58 -19.67
CA LYS A 449 -8.01 1.93 -20.15
C LYS A 449 -6.89 2.86 -19.68
N ASP A 450 -6.55 3.87 -20.46
CA ASP A 450 -5.57 4.87 -20.10
C ASP A 450 -5.97 6.25 -20.62
N GLU A 451 -6.17 7.17 -19.69
CA GLU A 451 -6.37 8.60 -19.91
C GLU A 451 -5.49 9.42 -18.93
N ASP A 452 -4.51 8.76 -18.28
CA ASP A 452 -3.62 9.39 -17.30
C ASP A 452 -2.30 9.81 -17.95
N ARG A 453 -1.90 11.09 -17.77
CA ARG A 453 -0.62 11.60 -18.29
C ARG A 453 0.58 11.03 -17.57
N TYR A 454 0.39 10.64 -16.31
CA TYR A 454 1.47 10.35 -15.37
C TYR A 454 1.41 8.94 -14.79
N GLU A 455 0.35 8.19 -15.07
CA GLU A 455 0.20 6.80 -14.70
C GLU A 455 -0.08 5.92 -15.93
N TYR A 456 -0.26 4.65 -15.73
CA TYR A 456 -0.63 3.66 -16.75
C TYR A 456 -1.41 2.50 -16.13
N ALA A 457 -2.20 1.82 -16.91
CA ALA A 457 -2.81 0.55 -16.54
C ALA A 457 -1.82 -0.60 -16.75
N LYS A 458 -1.73 -1.53 -15.76
CA LYS A 458 -0.91 -2.74 -15.92
C LYS A 458 -1.66 -3.97 -15.41
N ALA A 459 -1.66 -5.03 -16.21
CA ALA A 459 -2.07 -6.37 -15.84
C ALA A 459 -0.90 -7.34 -16.09
N GLU A 460 -0.54 -8.13 -15.09
CA GLU A 460 0.56 -9.08 -15.13
C GLU A 460 0.06 -10.46 -14.76
N ARG A 461 0.24 -11.44 -15.64
CA ARG A 461 -0.03 -12.84 -15.35
C ARG A 461 1.27 -13.56 -15.01
N VAL A 462 1.35 -14.07 -13.79
CA VAL A 462 2.42 -14.99 -13.41
C VAL A 462 2.10 -16.37 -13.98
N ILE A 463 3.06 -16.99 -14.65
CA ILE A 463 2.93 -18.30 -15.31
C ILE A 463 3.99 -19.26 -14.78
N GLU A 464 3.84 -20.56 -15.03
CA GLU A 464 4.86 -21.53 -14.68
C GLU A 464 6.19 -21.21 -15.35
N ALA A 465 7.25 -21.17 -14.54
CA ALA A 465 8.60 -20.80 -14.98
C ALA A 465 9.16 -21.82 -15.99
N SER A 466 9.37 -21.43 -17.23
CA SER A 466 9.84 -22.35 -18.27
C SER A 466 10.91 -21.75 -19.19
N LYS A 467 11.82 -22.62 -19.66
CA LYS A 467 12.80 -22.28 -20.71
C LYS A 467 12.21 -22.31 -22.11
N THR A 468 11.13 -23.07 -22.31
CA THR A 468 10.41 -23.18 -23.56
C THR A 468 8.92 -23.12 -23.28
N GLY A 469 8.15 -22.49 -24.13
CA GLY A 469 6.71 -22.42 -23.91
C GLY A 469 5.97 -21.75 -25.05
N THR A 470 4.66 -21.80 -24.92
CA THR A 470 3.71 -21.13 -25.80
C THR A 470 2.84 -20.19 -24.99
N ILE A 471 2.73 -18.95 -25.44
CA ILE A 471 1.84 -17.93 -24.88
C ILE A 471 0.86 -17.54 -25.99
N GLU A 472 -0.43 -17.66 -25.71
CA GLU A 472 -1.50 -17.28 -26.65
C GLU A 472 -2.44 -16.29 -25.98
N PHE A 473 -2.85 -15.26 -26.69
CA PHE A 473 -3.87 -14.33 -26.21
C PHE A 473 -4.64 -13.71 -27.38
N SER A 474 -5.89 -13.33 -27.09
CA SER A 474 -6.71 -12.58 -28.04
C SER A 474 -6.82 -11.15 -27.57
N ILE A 475 -6.39 -10.19 -28.39
CA ILE A 475 -6.34 -8.77 -28.06
C ILE A 475 -7.08 -7.92 -29.09
N MET A 476 -7.74 -6.88 -28.62
CA MET A 476 -8.41 -5.87 -29.44
C MET A 476 -8.09 -4.49 -28.89
N THR A 477 -7.90 -3.51 -29.77
CA THR A 477 -7.76 -2.08 -29.39
C THR A 477 -9.01 -1.34 -29.84
N ALA A 478 -9.49 -0.39 -29.03
CA ALA A 478 -10.60 0.48 -29.43
C ALA A 478 -10.16 1.57 -30.44
N GLN A 479 -8.87 1.83 -30.52
CA GLN A 479 -8.22 2.86 -31.34
C GLN A 479 -6.94 2.33 -31.99
N ASN A 480 -6.45 3.03 -33.01
CA ASN A 480 -5.15 2.77 -33.66
C ASN A 480 -4.34 4.06 -33.95
N ASN A 481 -4.74 5.18 -33.34
CA ASN A 481 -4.17 6.51 -33.60
C ASN A 481 -3.76 7.25 -32.32
N CYS A 482 -3.83 6.59 -31.18
CA CYS A 482 -3.37 7.13 -29.89
C CYS A 482 -3.07 6.00 -28.89
N GLY A 483 -2.34 6.35 -27.83
CA GLY A 483 -1.93 5.42 -26.79
C GLY A 483 -0.93 4.36 -27.28
N MET A 484 -0.50 3.54 -26.38
CA MET A 484 0.37 2.39 -26.68
C MET A 484 0.11 1.28 -25.66
N MET A 485 0.43 0.03 -26.04
CA MET A 485 0.51 -1.08 -25.10
C MET A 485 1.79 -1.86 -25.31
N ASP A 486 2.59 -1.96 -24.26
CA ASP A 486 3.69 -2.92 -24.18
C ASP A 486 3.17 -4.27 -23.69
N ILE A 487 3.54 -5.34 -24.40
CA ILE A 487 3.31 -6.73 -24.03
C ILE A 487 4.67 -7.36 -23.83
N GLU A 488 4.98 -7.75 -22.59
CA GLU A 488 6.32 -8.17 -22.19
C GLU A 488 6.34 -9.60 -21.64
N CYS A 489 7.32 -10.40 -22.05
CA CYS A 489 7.65 -11.67 -21.42
C CYS A 489 8.89 -11.47 -20.57
N GLN A 490 8.78 -11.75 -19.27
CA GLN A 490 9.78 -11.42 -18.27
C GLN A 490 10.16 -12.65 -17.44
N ASP A 491 11.35 -12.58 -16.82
CA ASP A 491 11.76 -13.48 -15.75
C ASP A 491 11.20 -13.07 -14.38
N ALA A 492 11.55 -13.82 -13.31
CA ALA A 492 11.14 -13.55 -11.95
C ALA A 492 11.56 -12.17 -11.42
N LYS A 493 12.65 -11.60 -11.93
CA LYS A 493 13.20 -10.31 -11.50
C LYS A 493 12.68 -9.11 -12.29
N GLY A 494 11.88 -9.37 -13.35
CA GLY A 494 11.35 -8.34 -14.25
C GLY A 494 12.28 -7.98 -15.39
N ASP A 495 13.30 -8.78 -15.67
CA ASP A 495 14.10 -8.62 -16.87
C ASP A 495 13.31 -9.07 -18.09
N VAL A 496 13.24 -8.19 -19.09
CA VAL A 496 12.38 -8.35 -20.25
C VAL A 496 13.12 -9.02 -21.39
N ALA A 497 12.73 -10.24 -21.74
CA ALA A 497 13.32 -10.98 -22.88
C ALA A 497 12.67 -10.60 -24.23
N ILE A 498 11.36 -10.43 -24.22
CA ILE A 498 10.56 -10.16 -25.43
C ILE A 498 9.64 -8.99 -25.10
N ARG A 499 9.60 -7.99 -25.98
CA ARG A 499 8.63 -6.89 -25.90
C ARG A 499 7.99 -6.69 -27.27
N MET A 500 6.68 -6.78 -27.29
CA MET A 500 5.82 -6.35 -28.39
C MET A 500 5.17 -5.04 -27.98
N THR A 501 4.99 -4.12 -28.92
CA THR A 501 4.32 -2.84 -28.67
C THR A 501 3.25 -2.61 -29.73
N LEU A 502 2.00 -2.40 -29.32
CA LEU A 502 0.97 -1.78 -30.13
C LEU A 502 1.15 -0.27 -29.98
N ASP A 503 1.58 0.40 -31.05
CA ASP A 503 1.93 1.83 -30.98
C ASP A 503 0.77 2.76 -31.39
N SER A 504 0.93 4.05 -31.13
CA SER A 504 -0.05 5.09 -31.45
C SER A 504 -0.23 5.36 -32.95
N THR A 505 0.45 4.64 -33.83
CA THR A 505 0.35 4.76 -35.29
C THR A 505 -0.30 3.55 -35.96
N GLY A 506 -0.92 2.67 -35.15
CA GLY A 506 -1.60 1.48 -35.63
C GLY A 506 -0.64 0.34 -36.08
N ARG A 507 0.51 0.21 -35.44
CA ARG A 507 1.53 -0.78 -35.78
C ARG A 507 1.86 -1.69 -34.61
N LEU A 508 1.92 -2.98 -34.89
CA LEU A 508 2.56 -3.94 -34.02
C LEU A 508 4.07 -3.92 -34.30
N GLN A 509 4.83 -3.63 -33.29
CA GLN A 509 6.30 -3.59 -33.32
C GLN A 509 6.89 -4.58 -32.31
N VAL A 510 8.12 -4.99 -32.52
CA VAL A 510 8.91 -5.76 -31.54
C VAL A 510 10.25 -5.10 -31.29
N LYS A 511 10.71 -5.17 -30.03
CA LYS A 511 12.03 -4.68 -29.65
C LYS A 511 13.11 -5.63 -30.20
N ALA A 512 14.06 -5.07 -30.93
CA ALA A 512 15.20 -5.79 -31.52
C ALA A 512 16.49 -5.03 -31.18
N GLY A 513 17.09 -5.34 -30.03
CA GLY A 513 18.22 -4.58 -29.48
C GLY A 513 17.81 -3.13 -29.15
N ALA A 514 18.51 -2.15 -29.66
CA ALA A 514 18.23 -0.73 -29.46
C ALA A 514 17.05 -0.20 -30.31
N LYS A 515 16.57 -0.96 -31.29
CA LYS A 515 15.56 -0.52 -32.27
C LYS A 515 14.25 -1.29 -32.09
N TYR A 516 13.18 -0.74 -32.65
CA TYR A 516 11.91 -1.43 -32.86
C TYR A 516 11.80 -1.84 -34.33
N LYS A 517 11.30 -3.05 -34.58
CA LYS A 517 11.01 -3.58 -35.89
C LYS A 517 9.50 -3.63 -36.09
N ASN A 518 9.01 -3.01 -37.15
CA ASN A 518 7.61 -3.13 -37.53
C ASN A 518 7.33 -4.56 -37.98
N VAL A 519 6.24 -5.13 -37.49
CA VAL A 519 5.77 -6.47 -37.81
C VAL A 519 4.58 -6.40 -38.74
N MET A 520 3.54 -5.65 -38.38
CA MET A 520 2.33 -5.45 -39.18
C MET A 520 1.54 -4.22 -38.69
N GLY A 521 0.60 -3.77 -39.50
CA GLY A 521 -0.45 -2.83 -39.07
C GLY A 521 -1.56 -3.53 -38.32
N TYR A 522 -2.30 -2.79 -37.49
CA TYR A 522 -3.53 -3.26 -36.86
C TYR A 522 -4.63 -2.22 -36.97
N ASP A 523 -5.88 -2.70 -36.98
CA ASP A 523 -7.08 -1.87 -37.08
C ASP A 523 -7.80 -1.78 -35.73
N ALA A 524 -8.45 -0.65 -35.49
CA ALA A 524 -9.30 -0.45 -34.33
C ALA A 524 -10.51 -1.39 -34.35
N ASN A 525 -10.91 -1.88 -33.18
CA ASN A 525 -12.03 -2.80 -32.94
C ASN A 525 -11.92 -4.16 -33.68
N GLN A 526 -10.72 -4.51 -34.14
CA GLN A 526 -10.43 -5.83 -34.72
C GLN A 526 -9.81 -6.73 -33.64
N LEU A 527 -10.30 -7.94 -33.48
CA LEU A 527 -9.72 -8.95 -32.59
C LEU A 527 -8.56 -9.68 -33.32
N TYR A 528 -7.41 -9.73 -32.66
CA TYR A 528 -6.22 -10.43 -33.13
C TYR A 528 -5.87 -11.56 -32.18
N ASN A 529 -5.71 -12.77 -32.72
CA ASN A 529 -5.21 -13.93 -31.98
C ASN A 529 -3.70 -13.99 -32.15
N VAL A 530 -2.98 -13.80 -31.08
CA VAL A 530 -1.52 -13.78 -31.05
C VAL A 530 -1.02 -15.06 -30.39
N LYS A 531 -0.07 -15.74 -31.05
CA LYS A 531 0.64 -16.89 -30.51
C LYS A 531 2.13 -16.61 -30.53
N LEU A 532 2.75 -16.73 -29.38
CA LEU A 532 4.19 -16.56 -29.18
C LEU A 532 4.75 -17.91 -28.71
N VAL A 533 5.76 -18.42 -29.44
CA VAL A 533 6.51 -19.62 -29.06
C VAL A 533 7.95 -19.20 -28.79
N TYR A 534 8.49 -19.56 -27.64
CA TYR A 534 9.82 -19.13 -27.23
C TYR A 534 10.71 -20.28 -26.75
N ASN A 535 12.02 -20.04 -26.84
CA ASN A 535 13.06 -20.88 -26.26
C ASN A 535 14.21 -19.99 -25.77
N THR A 536 14.35 -19.85 -24.45
CA THR A 536 15.36 -18.99 -23.82
C THR A 536 16.77 -19.54 -23.99
N SER A 537 16.95 -20.87 -24.10
CA SER A 537 18.26 -21.49 -24.31
C SER A 537 18.86 -21.15 -25.68
N THR A 538 18.03 -21.10 -26.73
CA THR A 538 18.43 -20.69 -28.08
C THR A 538 18.25 -19.19 -28.30
N ARG A 539 17.58 -18.49 -27.36
CA ARG A 539 17.15 -17.09 -27.49
C ARG A 539 16.26 -16.80 -28.70
N LEU A 540 15.57 -17.81 -29.22
CA LEU A 540 14.69 -17.67 -30.36
C LEU A 540 13.23 -17.60 -29.93
N TYR A 541 12.46 -16.79 -30.64
CA TYR A 541 11.01 -16.79 -30.54
C TYR A 541 10.34 -16.55 -31.89
N THR A 542 9.10 -17.00 -32.01
CA THR A 542 8.23 -16.73 -33.17
C THR A 542 6.95 -16.07 -32.72
N ILE A 543 6.39 -15.23 -33.57
CA ILE A 543 5.05 -14.65 -33.39
C ILE A 543 4.20 -15.05 -34.59
N GLU A 544 3.03 -15.59 -34.27
CA GLU A 544 1.94 -15.80 -35.24
C GLU A 544 0.78 -14.85 -34.89
N VAL A 545 0.16 -14.28 -35.90
CA VAL A 545 -1.08 -13.48 -35.75
C VAL A 545 -2.14 -14.06 -36.67
N ASN A 546 -3.28 -14.42 -36.11
CA ASN A 546 -4.39 -15.07 -36.83
C ASN A 546 -3.95 -16.32 -37.63
N GLY A 547 -3.07 -17.14 -37.02
CA GLY A 547 -2.55 -18.38 -37.62
C GLY A 547 -1.42 -18.20 -38.64
N LYS A 548 -1.02 -16.98 -38.94
CA LYS A 548 0.09 -16.70 -39.86
C LYS A 548 1.33 -16.27 -39.10
N GLN A 549 2.47 -16.94 -39.33
CA GLN A 549 3.74 -16.51 -38.77
C GLN A 549 4.16 -15.15 -39.38
N VAL A 550 4.30 -14.14 -38.53
CA VAL A 550 4.67 -12.77 -38.92
C VAL A 550 6.09 -12.40 -38.52
N LEU A 551 6.67 -13.14 -37.58
CA LEU A 551 8.02 -12.87 -37.09
C LEU A 551 8.73 -14.15 -36.63
N ARG A 552 10.06 -14.19 -36.85
CA ARG A 552 11.02 -15.02 -36.12
C ARG A 552 12.20 -14.14 -35.76
N ALA A 553 12.56 -14.09 -34.49
CA ALA A 553 13.59 -13.19 -33.99
C ALA A 553 14.32 -13.79 -32.77
N LEU A 554 15.39 -13.10 -32.37
CA LEU A 554 16.09 -13.34 -31.10
C LEU A 554 15.48 -12.48 -30.01
N THR A 555 15.45 -13.00 -28.77
CA THR A 555 15.16 -12.20 -27.58
C THR A 555 16.16 -11.05 -27.48
N PHE A 556 15.72 -9.87 -27.08
CA PHE A 556 16.62 -8.71 -27.01
C PHE A 556 17.47 -8.68 -25.73
N ALA A 557 17.09 -9.43 -24.70
CA ALA A 557 17.88 -9.64 -23.48
C ALA A 557 17.89 -11.14 -23.11
N PRO A 558 18.96 -11.63 -22.50
CA PRO A 558 19.02 -13.01 -22.00
C PRO A 558 18.25 -13.12 -20.68
N VAL A 559 17.39 -14.13 -20.59
CA VAL A 559 16.79 -14.59 -19.33
C VAL A 559 16.91 -16.11 -19.27
N ASP A 560 16.96 -16.70 -18.09
CA ASP A 560 17.01 -18.16 -17.96
C ASP A 560 15.64 -18.79 -18.24
N LYS A 561 14.58 -18.20 -17.70
CA LYS A 561 13.18 -18.65 -17.85
C LYS A 561 12.25 -17.47 -18.05
N ILE A 562 11.10 -17.71 -18.64
CA ILE A 562 9.97 -16.76 -18.65
C ILE A 562 8.98 -17.22 -17.57
N GLU A 563 8.55 -16.28 -16.74
CA GLU A 563 7.67 -16.52 -15.59
C GLU A 563 6.49 -15.55 -15.55
N ARG A 564 6.51 -14.49 -16.38
CA ARG A 564 5.48 -13.45 -16.39
C ARG A 564 5.19 -12.95 -17.78
N VAL A 565 3.91 -12.62 -17.99
CA VAL A 565 3.46 -11.86 -19.15
C VAL A 565 2.77 -10.59 -18.67
N VAL A 566 3.27 -9.45 -19.10
CA VAL A 566 2.81 -8.13 -18.68
C VAL A 566 2.14 -7.42 -19.84
N PHE A 567 0.99 -6.83 -19.59
CA PHE A 567 0.29 -5.88 -20.46
C PHE A 567 0.28 -4.51 -19.76
N ARG A 568 0.82 -3.49 -20.41
CA ARG A 568 0.96 -2.15 -19.81
C ARG A 568 0.70 -1.06 -20.85
N THR A 569 -0.16 -0.09 -20.53
CA THR A 569 -0.61 0.95 -21.47
C THR A 569 0.36 2.13 -21.62
N GLY A 570 1.49 2.11 -20.97
CA GLY A 570 2.52 3.16 -21.03
C GLY A 570 3.92 2.59 -21.03
N SER A 571 4.90 3.43 -21.28
CA SER A 571 6.29 3.05 -21.17
C SER A 571 6.69 2.82 -19.73
N ARG A 572 7.58 1.82 -19.52
CA ARG A 572 8.22 1.61 -18.22
C ARG A 572 8.94 2.87 -17.76
N ARG A 573 8.73 3.26 -16.51
CA ARG A 573 9.41 4.41 -15.90
C ARG A 573 10.64 3.98 -15.13
N TYR A 574 11.63 4.86 -15.14
CA TYR A 574 12.89 4.74 -14.42
C TYR A 574 13.09 5.89 -13.43
N PHE A 575 12.31 6.94 -13.56
CA PHE A 575 12.37 8.13 -12.72
C PHE A 575 10.97 8.48 -12.17
N PRO A 576 10.91 9.07 -10.96
CA PRO A 576 12.01 9.39 -10.07
C PRO A 576 12.69 8.14 -9.49
N THR A 577 13.99 8.20 -9.21
CA THR A 577 14.72 7.16 -8.48
C THR A 577 14.52 7.33 -6.97
N PRO A 578 14.75 6.30 -6.15
CA PRO A 578 14.59 6.39 -4.69
C PRO A 578 15.39 7.51 -4.03
N ASP A 579 16.57 7.84 -4.54
CA ASP A 579 17.45 8.92 -4.09
C ASP A 579 17.17 10.27 -4.75
N THR A 580 16.13 10.37 -5.58
CA THR A 580 15.67 11.66 -6.10
C THR A 580 15.20 12.52 -4.93
N PRO A 581 15.58 13.82 -4.86
CA PRO A 581 15.18 14.69 -3.77
C PRO A 581 13.68 14.66 -3.51
N ALA A 582 13.28 14.50 -2.25
CA ALA A 582 11.88 14.38 -1.85
C ALA A 582 11.12 15.72 -1.97
N GLU A 583 11.83 16.84 -1.87
CA GLU A 583 11.23 18.17 -1.93
C GLU A 583 11.15 18.67 -3.37
N GLN A 584 10.04 18.43 -4.02
CA GLN A 584 9.71 19.06 -5.29
C GLN A 584 8.97 20.37 -5.02
N THR A 585 9.42 21.46 -5.65
CA THR A 585 8.87 22.82 -5.45
C THR A 585 7.92 23.26 -6.56
N TYR A 586 7.72 22.45 -7.59
CA TYR A 586 6.89 22.76 -8.76
C TYR A 586 5.85 21.65 -8.99
N ASP A 587 4.75 22.05 -9.62
CA ASP A 587 3.73 21.12 -10.08
C ASP A 587 4.07 20.66 -11.51
N LEU A 588 3.78 19.40 -11.82
CA LEU A 588 3.90 18.90 -13.18
C LEU A 588 2.81 19.53 -14.08
N PRO A 589 3.09 19.80 -15.35
CA PRO A 589 2.15 20.46 -16.23
C PRO A 589 0.90 19.59 -16.48
N ASN A 590 -0.29 20.19 -16.39
CA ASN A 590 -1.59 19.52 -16.58
C ASN A 590 -1.77 18.27 -15.66
N ALA A 591 -1.24 18.32 -14.47
CA ALA A 591 -1.27 17.20 -13.51
C ALA A 591 -2.69 16.82 -13.09
N GLY A 592 -3.60 17.79 -13.09
CA GLY A 592 -5.01 17.63 -12.76
C GLY A 592 -5.93 17.33 -13.94
N THR A 593 -5.42 17.27 -15.17
CA THR A 593 -6.24 17.14 -16.39
C THR A 593 -5.99 15.79 -17.07
N PRO A 594 -7.02 14.95 -17.27
CA PRO A 594 -6.87 13.70 -18.02
C PRO A 594 -6.52 13.94 -19.49
N GLU A 595 -5.94 12.94 -20.13
CA GLU A 595 -5.68 12.97 -21.56
C GLU A 595 -6.97 13.05 -22.37
N THR A 596 -6.99 13.88 -23.40
CA THR A 596 -8.14 14.03 -24.30
C THR A 596 -8.32 12.82 -25.23
N LYS A 597 -7.24 12.09 -25.49
CA LYS A 597 -7.24 10.88 -26.32
C LYS A 597 -7.12 9.66 -25.42
N VAL A 598 -8.23 8.98 -25.20
CA VAL A 598 -8.30 7.82 -24.34
C VAL A 598 -7.83 6.59 -25.12
N ALA A 599 -6.90 5.84 -24.56
CA ALA A 599 -6.48 4.54 -25.09
C ALA A 599 -7.20 3.42 -24.34
N ILE A 600 -7.76 2.44 -25.07
CA ILE A 600 -8.46 1.29 -24.47
C ILE A 600 -8.05 0.01 -25.18
N PHE A 601 -7.59 -0.95 -24.40
CA PHE A 601 -7.18 -2.27 -24.86
C PHE A 601 -8.00 -3.34 -24.15
N TYR A 602 -8.35 -4.40 -24.88
CA TYR A 602 -9.14 -5.50 -24.38
C TYR A 602 -8.42 -6.83 -24.63
N ILE A 603 -8.35 -7.67 -23.60
CA ILE A 603 -7.84 -9.04 -23.71
C ILE A 603 -9.04 -9.97 -23.49
N LYS A 604 -9.34 -10.84 -24.47
CA LYS A 604 -10.47 -11.77 -24.41
C LYS A 604 -10.08 -13.12 -23.82
N THR A 605 -8.91 -13.64 -24.22
CA THR A 605 -8.40 -14.92 -23.76
C THR A 605 -6.91 -14.81 -23.44
N PHE A 606 -6.44 -15.64 -22.52
CA PHE A 606 -5.02 -15.80 -22.22
C PHE A 606 -4.69 -17.27 -21.93
N LYS A 607 -3.67 -17.82 -22.59
CA LYS A 607 -3.16 -19.17 -22.37
C LYS A 607 -1.66 -19.17 -22.29
N ALA A 608 -1.11 -20.05 -21.44
CA ALA A 608 0.32 -20.30 -21.34
C ALA A 608 0.57 -21.78 -21.03
N SER A 609 1.52 -22.39 -21.73
CA SER A 609 1.89 -23.80 -21.59
C SER A 609 3.38 -24.05 -21.89
#